data_495853762ce87c149144452175baa670
#
_entry.id   495853762ce87c149144452175baa670
#
_cell.length_a   1.000
_cell.length_b   1.000
_cell.length_c   1.000
_cell.angle_alpha   90.00
_cell.angle_beta   90.00
_cell.angle_gamma   90.00
#
_symmetry.space_group_name_H-M   'P 1'
#
loop_
_entity.id
_entity.type
_entity.pdbx_description
1 polymer ?
#
loop_
_entity_poly.entity_id
_entity_poly.type
_entity_poly.pdbx_seq_one_letter_code
_entity_poly.pdbx_strand_id
1 'polypeptide(L)'
;LVDNFLENDPMPSIEFTYPVMKQIVPMIPVEAVNELMKELVPENDSNLVVLAFCNEAEGNVYPTKDQLLNAIKTARSVEITAYVDNVKNEPIMTTMPKAGTIKKEVKNEKLGYTTLTLSNGATVILKKTDYKNDQVLFAGRATGGSTIYGAKDYANMQLFNEVIDASGLGSFSATELQKALAGKIANVSLLLDQTTTNVSGSST
;
A
#
# COMPACT_ATOMS: atom_id res chain seq x y z
N LEU A 1 -20.81 1.70 -18.07
CA LEU A 1 -21.94 2.44 -18.66
C LEU A 1 -21.51 3.86 -19.05
N VAL A 2 -20.88 4.62 -18.17
CA VAL A 2 -20.43 5.99 -18.47
C VAL A 2 -19.39 5.97 -19.59
N ASP A 3 -18.35 5.18 -19.46
CA ASP A 3 -17.28 5.06 -20.44
C ASP A 3 -17.78 4.56 -21.80
N ASN A 4 -18.70 3.59 -21.79
CA ASN A 4 -19.37 3.14 -23.00
C ASN A 4 -20.15 4.28 -23.68
N PHE A 5 -20.84 5.13 -22.91
CA PHE A 5 -21.59 6.24 -23.44
C PHE A 5 -20.72 7.38 -23.98
N LEU A 6 -19.67 7.74 -23.24
CA LEU A 6 -18.79 8.86 -23.58
C LEU A 6 -17.75 8.51 -24.65
N GLU A 7 -17.14 7.34 -24.54
CA GLU A 7 -15.99 6.92 -25.36
C GLU A 7 -16.37 5.83 -26.39
N ASN A 8 -17.63 5.38 -26.37
CA ASN A 8 -18.09 4.25 -27.17
C ASN A 8 -17.34 2.93 -26.90
N ASP A 9 -16.83 2.79 -25.69
CA ASP A 9 -16.09 1.60 -25.29
C ASP A 9 -17.02 0.38 -25.18
N PRO A 10 -16.58 -0.80 -25.64
CA PRO A 10 -17.36 -2.02 -25.51
C PRO A 10 -17.53 -2.40 -24.03
N MET A 11 -18.66 -3.02 -23.70
CA MET A 11 -18.95 -3.56 -22.35
C MET A 11 -18.94 -5.10 -22.37
N PRO A 12 -17.78 -5.73 -22.49
CA PRO A 12 -17.70 -7.19 -22.45
C PRO A 12 -18.01 -7.70 -21.04
N SER A 13 -18.53 -8.93 -20.96
CA SER A 13 -18.67 -9.60 -19.68
C SER A 13 -17.30 -10.03 -19.11
N ILE A 14 -17.23 -10.27 -17.80
CA ILE A 14 -16.00 -10.74 -17.17
C ILE A 14 -15.59 -12.13 -17.68
N GLU A 15 -16.56 -12.99 -18.03
CA GLU A 15 -16.34 -14.31 -18.60
C GLU A 15 -15.64 -14.24 -19.95
N PHE A 16 -15.88 -13.17 -20.71
CA PHE A 16 -15.16 -12.90 -21.96
C PHE A 16 -13.80 -12.25 -21.70
N THR A 17 -13.76 -11.20 -20.87
CA THR A 17 -12.55 -10.39 -20.67
C THR A 17 -11.44 -11.19 -19.97
N TYR A 18 -11.77 -11.97 -18.94
CA TYR A 18 -10.78 -12.67 -18.12
C TYR A 18 -9.92 -13.67 -18.92
N PRO A 19 -10.50 -14.59 -19.72
CA PRO A 19 -9.70 -15.50 -20.55
C PRO A 19 -8.82 -14.77 -21.57
N VAL A 20 -9.34 -13.72 -22.18
CA VAL A 20 -8.60 -12.90 -23.16
C VAL A 20 -7.39 -12.23 -22.49
N MET A 21 -7.59 -11.57 -21.36
CA MET A 21 -6.50 -10.92 -20.61
C MET A 21 -5.48 -11.94 -20.12
N LYS A 22 -5.93 -13.08 -19.61
CA LYS A 22 -5.03 -14.15 -19.17
C LYS A 22 -4.14 -14.69 -20.29
N GLN A 23 -4.62 -14.67 -21.52
CA GLN A 23 -3.86 -15.08 -22.70
C GLN A 23 -2.92 -13.97 -23.19
N ILE A 24 -3.38 -12.72 -23.24
CA ILE A 24 -2.66 -11.60 -23.85
C ILE A 24 -1.55 -11.07 -22.94
N VAL A 25 -1.84 -10.86 -21.64
CA VAL A 25 -0.89 -10.20 -20.70
C VAL A 25 0.48 -10.89 -20.66
N PRO A 26 0.60 -12.22 -20.60
CA PRO A 26 1.91 -12.88 -20.63
C PRO A 26 2.67 -12.74 -21.97
N MET A 27 2.00 -12.33 -23.04
CA MET A 27 2.60 -12.16 -24.38
C MET A 27 3.15 -10.76 -24.62
N ILE A 28 2.88 -9.81 -23.73
CA ILE A 28 3.36 -8.42 -23.85
C ILE A 28 4.84 -8.39 -23.46
N PRO A 29 5.76 -8.17 -24.43
CA PRO A 29 7.18 -8.08 -24.10
C PRO A 29 7.50 -6.74 -23.43
N VAL A 30 8.55 -6.71 -22.62
CA VAL A 30 9.00 -5.50 -21.93
C VAL A 30 9.38 -4.39 -22.92
N GLU A 31 9.86 -4.76 -24.09
CA GLU A 31 10.20 -3.83 -25.18
C GLU A 31 8.99 -3.03 -25.65
N ALA A 32 7.81 -3.66 -25.75
CA ALA A 32 6.57 -2.95 -26.11
C ALA A 32 6.16 -1.94 -25.04
N VAL A 33 6.36 -2.27 -23.75
CA VAL A 33 6.12 -1.34 -22.66
C VAL A 33 7.09 -0.15 -22.72
N ASN A 34 8.37 -0.41 -22.99
CA ASN A 34 9.39 0.63 -23.12
C ASN A 34 9.12 1.58 -24.31
N GLU A 35 8.65 1.04 -25.44
CA GLU A 35 8.26 1.88 -26.59
C GLU A 35 7.07 2.77 -26.28
N LEU A 36 6.04 2.26 -25.58
CA LEU A 36 4.92 3.06 -25.13
C LEU A 36 5.37 4.21 -24.21
N MET A 37 6.36 3.98 -23.34
CA MET A 37 6.90 5.05 -22.48
C MET A 37 7.52 6.20 -23.28
N LYS A 38 8.10 5.95 -24.45
CA LYS A 38 8.64 7.02 -25.31
C LYS A 38 7.53 7.90 -25.90
N GLU A 39 6.35 7.34 -26.15
CA GLU A 39 5.18 8.13 -26.58
C GLU A 39 4.65 9.01 -25.44
N LEU A 40 4.64 8.50 -24.21
CA LEU A 40 4.15 9.22 -23.02
C LEU A 40 5.11 10.33 -22.55
N VAL A 41 6.41 10.16 -22.80
CA VAL A 41 7.44 11.14 -22.42
C VAL A 41 8.14 11.64 -23.69
N PRO A 42 7.57 12.65 -24.39
CA PRO A 42 8.12 13.16 -25.64
C PRO A 42 9.49 13.82 -25.43
N GLU A 43 10.38 13.65 -26.39
CA GLU A 43 11.74 14.24 -26.38
C GLU A 43 11.73 15.76 -26.49
N ASN A 44 10.63 16.35 -26.98
CA ASN A 44 10.49 17.79 -27.16
C ASN A 44 9.49 18.40 -26.16
N ASP A 45 9.44 19.73 -26.14
CA ASP A 45 8.55 20.49 -25.25
C ASP A 45 7.12 20.67 -25.79
N SER A 46 6.75 20.01 -26.90
CA SER A 46 5.41 20.06 -27.43
C SER A 46 4.42 19.50 -26.42
N ASN A 47 3.38 20.26 -26.16
CA ASN A 47 2.31 19.91 -25.19
C ASN A 47 2.80 19.76 -23.73
N LEU A 48 4.00 20.24 -23.40
CA LEU A 48 4.51 20.23 -22.02
C LEU A 48 4.00 21.45 -21.26
N VAL A 49 3.27 21.22 -20.18
CA VAL A 49 2.87 22.26 -19.22
C VAL A 49 3.53 21.98 -17.88
N VAL A 50 4.27 22.96 -17.36
CA VAL A 50 4.94 22.83 -16.05
C VAL A 50 4.31 23.83 -15.09
N LEU A 51 3.79 23.29 -13.98
CA LEU A 51 3.13 24.05 -12.92
C LEU A 51 3.89 23.85 -11.60
N ALA A 52 4.19 24.93 -10.91
CA ALA A 52 4.69 24.89 -9.54
C ALA A 52 3.59 25.38 -8.58
N PHE A 53 3.13 24.49 -7.71
CA PHE A 53 2.17 24.83 -6.66
C PHE A 53 2.94 25.14 -5.38
N CYS A 54 2.78 26.34 -4.88
CA CYS A 54 3.47 26.81 -3.69
C CYS A 54 2.47 27.40 -2.70
N ASN A 55 2.75 27.25 -1.41
CA ASN A 55 1.95 27.91 -0.38
C ASN A 55 2.32 29.42 -0.36
N GLU A 56 1.32 30.27 -0.57
CA GLU A 56 1.51 31.72 -0.51
C GLU A 56 1.60 32.18 0.96
N ALA A 57 2.81 32.55 1.39
CA ALA A 57 3.05 33.08 2.72
C ALA A 57 4.16 34.14 2.68
N GLU A 58 4.10 35.09 3.61
CA GLU A 58 5.11 36.13 3.75
C GLU A 58 6.51 35.53 3.98
N GLY A 59 7.51 35.96 3.22
CA GLY A 59 8.88 35.47 3.29
C GLY A 59 9.18 34.21 2.44
N ASN A 60 8.21 33.64 1.79
CA ASN A 60 8.44 32.52 0.87
C ASN A 60 9.07 32.96 -0.43
N VAL A 61 10.04 32.19 -0.91
CA VAL A 61 10.67 32.38 -2.21
C VAL A 61 10.08 31.37 -3.19
N TYR A 62 9.54 31.88 -4.28
CA TYR A 62 8.92 31.04 -5.32
C TYR A 62 9.88 30.82 -6.50
N PRO A 63 9.81 29.64 -7.16
CA PRO A 63 10.63 29.42 -8.34
C PRO A 63 10.21 30.36 -9.49
N THR A 64 11.19 30.97 -10.12
CA THR A 64 10.96 31.77 -11.31
C THR A 64 10.74 30.89 -12.54
N LYS A 65 10.17 31.48 -13.60
CA LYS A 65 10.03 30.79 -14.90
C LYS A 65 11.37 30.23 -15.40
N ASP A 66 12.43 31.00 -15.27
CA ASP A 66 13.76 30.59 -15.75
C ASP A 66 14.34 29.44 -14.93
N GLN A 67 14.10 29.44 -13.63
CA GLN A 67 14.47 28.31 -12.76
C GLN A 67 13.72 27.01 -13.14
N LEU A 68 12.42 27.09 -13.41
CA LEU A 68 11.63 25.93 -13.87
C LEU A 68 12.12 25.43 -15.24
N LEU A 69 12.35 26.32 -16.20
CA LEU A 69 12.89 25.96 -17.51
C LEU A 69 14.29 25.35 -17.41
N ASN A 70 15.14 25.90 -16.53
CA ASN A 70 16.47 25.37 -16.32
C ASN A 70 16.46 23.99 -15.65
N ALA A 71 15.54 23.75 -14.71
CA ALA A 71 15.35 22.44 -14.10
C ALA A 71 14.99 21.37 -15.14
N ILE A 72 14.08 21.68 -16.09
CA ILE A 72 13.72 20.78 -17.18
C ILE A 72 14.93 20.48 -18.08
N LYS A 73 15.67 21.51 -18.48
CA LYS A 73 16.89 21.34 -19.31
C LYS A 73 17.91 20.46 -18.60
N THR A 74 18.13 20.70 -17.30
CA THR A 74 19.06 19.92 -16.49
C THR A 74 18.60 18.46 -16.40
N ALA A 75 17.33 18.22 -16.10
CA ALA A 75 16.78 16.86 -16.00
C ALA A 75 16.93 16.06 -17.32
N ARG A 76 16.81 16.74 -18.47
CA ARG A 76 17.00 16.11 -19.80
C ARG A 76 18.46 15.89 -20.16
N SER A 77 19.39 16.61 -19.57
CA SER A 77 20.84 16.50 -19.86
C SER A 77 21.58 15.54 -18.93
N VAL A 78 20.94 15.13 -17.82
CA VAL A 78 21.55 14.20 -16.86
C VAL A 78 21.58 12.80 -17.45
N GLU A 79 22.76 12.18 -17.44
CA GLU A 79 22.91 10.78 -17.77
C GLU A 79 22.24 9.93 -16.69
N ILE A 80 21.23 9.16 -17.07
CA ILE A 80 20.45 8.33 -16.17
C ILE A 80 20.92 6.88 -16.33
N THR A 81 21.36 6.27 -15.24
CA THR A 81 21.63 4.82 -15.22
C THR A 81 20.32 4.04 -15.16
N ALA A 82 20.27 2.91 -15.87
CA ALA A 82 19.11 2.04 -15.84
C ALA A 82 18.81 1.58 -14.40
N TYR A 83 17.54 1.59 -14.05
CA TYR A 83 17.11 1.07 -12.77
C TYR A 83 17.37 -0.44 -12.67
N VAL A 84 18.08 -0.85 -11.63
CA VAL A 84 18.33 -2.27 -11.34
C VAL A 84 17.31 -2.72 -10.29
N ASP A 85 16.46 -3.66 -10.68
CA ASP A 85 15.45 -4.20 -9.78
C ASP A 85 16.03 -5.32 -8.90
N ASN A 86 16.37 -4.99 -7.66
CA ASN A 86 16.87 -5.94 -6.66
C ASN A 86 15.69 -6.50 -5.85
N VAL A 87 14.84 -7.30 -6.47
CA VAL A 87 13.75 -7.99 -5.75
C VAL A 87 14.36 -9.05 -4.84
N LYS A 88 14.10 -8.93 -3.53
CA LYS A 88 14.51 -9.95 -2.56
C LYS A 88 13.62 -11.19 -2.72
N ASN A 89 14.25 -12.33 -2.96
CA ASN A 89 13.58 -13.63 -3.02
C ASN A 89 13.74 -14.38 -1.70
N GLU A 90 13.30 -13.75 -0.62
CA GLU A 90 13.31 -14.31 0.73
C GLU A 90 11.90 -14.18 1.36
N PRO A 91 11.55 -15.01 2.34
CA PRO A 91 10.28 -14.86 3.03
C PRO A 91 10.24 -13.55 3.82
N ILE A 92 9.09 -12.84 3.77
CA ILE A 92 8.86 -11.60 4.54
C ILE A 92 9.07 -11.85 6.04
N MET A 93 8.71 -13.03 6.52
CA MET A 93 8.92 -13.46 7.90
C MET A 93 9.89 -14.63 7.93
N THR A 94 11.10 -14.40 8.40
CA THR A 94 12.17 -15.43 8.49
C THR A 94 11.97 -16.39 9.66
N THR A 95 11.33 -15.92 10.72
CA THR A 95 11.04 -16.73 11.91
C THR A 95 9.56 -16.66 12.23
N MET A 96 8.87 -17.77 12.07
CA MET A 96 7.46 -17.87 12.43
C MET A 96 7.28 -17.80 13.94
N PRO A 97 6.34 -16.97 14.46
CA PRO A 97 6.05 -16.94 15.86
C PRO A 97 5.53 -18.31 16.35
N LYS A 98 5.91 -18.67 17.58
CA LYS A 98 5.39 -19.90 18.19
C LYS A 98 3.89 -19.78 18.38
N ALA A 99 3.15 -20.77 17.89
CA ALA A 99 1.71 -20.81 18.05
C ALA A 99 1.30 -20.85 19.53
N GLY A 100 0.34 -20.00 19.90
CA GLY A 100 -0.30 -20.04 21.21
C GLY A 100 -1.31 -21.20 21.31
N THR A 101 -1.75 -21.48 22.54
CA THR A 101 -2.82 -22.48 22.78
C THR A 101 -4.12 -21.79 23.17
N ILE A 102 -5.24 -22.41 22.82
CA ILE A 102 -6.57 -21.95 23.21
C ILE A 102 -6.86 -22.51 24.61
N LYS A 103 -7.09 -21.63 25.59
CA LYS A 103 -7.47 -22.00 26.96
C LYS A 103 -8.98 -22.15 27.14
N LYS A 104 -9.75 -21.36 26.41
CA LYS A 104 -11.21 -21.33 26.54
C LYS A 104 -11.84 -21.00 25.19
N GLU A 105 -12.92 -21.67 24.88
CA GLU A 105 -13.78 -21.40 23.72
C GLU A 105 -15.22 -21.23 24.19
N VAL A 106 -15.88 -20.17 23.71
CA VAL A 106 -17.28 -19.88 24.01
C VAL A 106 -17.99 -19.46 22.72
N LYS A 107 -19.04 -20.18 22.36
CA LYS A 107 -19.88 -19.86 21.20
C LYS A 107 -21.04 -18.97 21.62
N ASN A 108 -21.32 -17.95 20.83
CA ASN A 108 -22.52 -17.13 20.93
C ASN A 108 -23.45 -17.45 19.76
N GLU A 109 -24.38 -18.36 19.99
CA GLU A 109 -25.30 -18.84 18.94
C GLU A 109 -26.21 -17.72 18.43
N LYS A 110 -26.63 -16.79 19.29
CA LYS A 110 -27.53 -15.70 18.92
C LYS A 110 -26.89 -14.72 17.92
N LEU A 111 -25.60 -14.45 18.04
CA LEU A 111 -24.87 -13.51 17.21
C LEU A 111 -23.91 -14.20 16.21
N GLY A 112 -23.81 -15.51 16.27
CA GLY A 112 -23.05 -16.34 15.34
C GLY A 112 -21.56 -16.09 15.37
N TYR A 113 -20.95 -15.90 16.56
CA TYR A 113 -19.50 -15.79 16.71
C TYR A 113 -18.95 -16.70 17.80
N THR A 114 -17.66 -16.97 17.73
CA THR A 114 -16.93 -17.73 18.74
C THR A 114 -15.87 -16.86 19.40
N THR A 115 -15.84 -16.84 20.72
CA THR A 115 -14.80 -16.17 21.52
C THR A 115 -13.78 -17.20 21.98
N LEU A 116 -12.50 -16.95 21.67
CA LEU A 116 -11.35 -17.73 22.11
C LEU A 116 -10.54 -16.92 23.12
N THR A 117 -10.12 -17.55 24.21
CA THR A 117 -9.11 -16.99 25.12
C THR A 117 -7.82 -17.76 24.91
N LEU A 118 -6.76 -17.06 24.53
CA LEU A 118 -5.45 -17.65 24.26
C LEU A 118 -4.60 -17.77 25.54
N SER A 119 -3.55 -18.57 25.46
CA SER A 119 -2.63 -18.82 26.58
C SER A 119 -1.90 -17.57 27.09
N ASN A 120 -1.72 -16.57 26.23
CA ASN A 120 -1.13 -15.25 26.57
C ASN A 120 -2.14 -14.24 27.12
N GLY A 121 -3.43 -14.64 27.30
CA GLY A 121 -4.50 -13.77 27.78
C GLY A 121 -5.22 -12.98 26.66
N ALA A 122 -4.79 -13.05 25.41
CA ALA A 122 -5.47 -12.39 24.31
C ALA A 122 -6.86 -13.01 24.09
N THR A 123 -7.84 -12.17 23.79
CA THR A 123 -9.20 -12.57 23.40
C THR A 123 -9.34 -12.43 21.89
N VAL A 124 -9.76 -13.49 21.22
CA VAL A 124 -10.02 -13.50 19.77
C VAL A 124 -11.50 -13.78 19.54
N ILE A 125 -12.14 -12.97 18.73
CA ILE A 125 -13.53 -13.14 18.33
C ILE A 125 -13.54 -13.51 16.85
N LEU A 126 -14.07 -14.70 16.54
CA LEU A 126 -14.18 -15.22 15.19
C LEU A 126 -15.64 -15.22 14.75
N LYS A 127 -15.91 -14.60 13.62
CA LYS A 127 -17.24 -14.64 12.98
C LYS A 127 -17.08 -14.98 11.50
N LYS A 128 -17.64 -16.10 11.09
CA LYS A 128 -17.78 -16.45 9.68
C LYS A 128 -18.98 -15.70 9.10
N THR A 129 -18.79 -15.08 7.94
CA THR A 129 -19.83 -14.38 7.20
C THR A 129 -19.81 -14.83 5.74
N ASP A 130 -20.88 -14.56 5.03
CA ASP A 130 -21.08 -14.83 3.60
C ASP A 130 -21.19 -13.53 2.76
N TYR A 131 -20.75 -12.41 3.33
CA TYR A 131 -20.86 -11.10 2.68
C TYR A 131 -19.97 -11.00 1.44
N LYS A 132 -18.80 -11.61 1.48
CA LYS A 132 -17.88 -11.69 0.37
C LYS A 132 -17.07 -13.00 0.47
N ASN A 133 -17.01 -13.73 -0.63
CA ASN A 133 -16.18 -14.92 -0.72
C ASN A 133 -14.69 -14.53 -0.68
N ASP A 134 -13.87 -15.44 -0.17
CA ASP A 134 -12.40 -15.33 -0.21
C ASP A 134 -11.84 -14.04 0.43
N GLN A 135 -12.52 -13.51 1.46
CA GLN A 135 -12.04 -12.36 2.19
C GLN A 135 -11.93 -12.65 3.69
N VAL A 136 -10.77 -12.29 4.26
CA VAL A 136 -10.54 -12.26 5.70
C VAL A 136 -10.32 -10.82 6.12
N LEU A 137 -11.11 -10.34 7.07
CA LEU A 137 -10.91 -9.05 7.74
C LEU A 137 -10.48 -9.31 9.16
N PHE A 138 -9.51 -8.55 9.67
CA PHE A 138 -9.17 -8.61 11.07
C PHE A 138 -8.97 -7.22 11.65
N ALA A 139 -9.27 -7.09 12.94
CA ALA A 139 -8.96 -5.93 13.74
C ALA A 139 -8.52 -6.38 15.13
N GLY A 140 -7.46 -5.80 15.64
CA GLY A 140 -6.96 -6.05 16.97
C GLY A 140 -6.82 -4.73 17.75
N ARG A 141 -7.00 -4.78 19.06
CA ARG A 141 -6.87 -3.63 19.93
C ARG A 141 -6.19 -4.02 21.22
N ALA A 142 -5.18 -3.26 21.59
CA ALA A 142 -4.54 -3.33 22.90
C ALA A 142 -4.73 -2.00 23.66
N THR A 143 -4.87 -2.06 24.96
CA THR A 143 -4.86 -0.86 25.83
C THR A 143 -3.44 -0.34 25.96
N GLY A 144 -3.28 0.97 26.09
CA GLY A 144 -1.97 1.64 26.21
C GLY A 144 -1.89 2.87 25.32
N GLY A 145 -1.50 2.72 24.09
CA GLY A 145 -1.32 3.84 23.17
C GLY A 145 -0.18 4.77 23.57
N SER A 146 -0.20 6.03 23.10
CA SER A 146 0.89 6.99 23.35
C SER A 146 0.97 7.43 24.80
N THR A 147 -0.08 7.30 25.60
CA THR A 147 -0.09 7.70 27.02
C THR A 147 0.76 6.84 27.96
N ILE A 148 1.20 5.65 27.51
CA ILE A 148 2.11 4.82 28.31
C ILE A 148 3.58 5.28 28.22
N TYR A 149 3.90 6.20 27.31
CA TYR A 149 5.22 6.74 27.08
C TYR A 149 5.43 8.06 27.82
N GLY A 150 6.67 8.35 28.19
CA GLY A 150 7.01 9.58 28.92
C GLY A 150 7.22 10.79 28.00
N ALA A 151 7.38 11.97 28.62
CA ALA A 151 7.60 13.23 27.90
C ALA A 151 8.82 13.21 26.95
N LYS A 152 9.85 12.44 27.28
CA LYS A 152 11.04 12.25 26.42
C LYS A 152 10.72 11.61 25.06
N ASP A 153 9.63 10.84 24.99
CA ASP A 153 9.23 10.11 23.78
C ASP A 153 8.19 10.88 22.96
N TYR A 154 7.79 12.08 23.41
CA TYR A 154 6.69 12.85 22.81
C TYR A 154 6.88 13.08 21.30
N ALA A 155 8.06 13.55 20.88
CA ALA A 155 8.34 13.80 19.47
C ALA A 155 8.25 12.53 18.61
N ASN A 156 8.74 11.40 19.15
CA ASN A 156 8.64 10.10 18.46
C ASN A 156 7.18 9.65 18.34
N MET A 157 6.38 9.88 19.36
CA MET A 157 4.96 9.51 19.35
C MET A 157 4.15 10.34 18.36
N GLN A 158 4.51 11.61 18.15
CA GLN A 158 3.86 12.46 17.15
C GLN A 158 4.10 11.97 15.70
N LEU A 159 5.26 11.40 15.44
CA LEU A 159 5.65 10.93 14.10
C LEU A 159 5.46 9.42 13.91
N PHE A 160 5.03 8.70 14.93
CA PHE A 160 5.00 7.23 14.92
C PHE A 160 4.19 6.67 13.75
N ASN A 161 2.97 7.17 13.56
CA ASN A 161 2.06 6.63 12.54
C ASN A 161 2.61 6.90 11.13
N GLU A 162 3.10 8.11 10.86
CA GLU A 162 3.67 8.49 9.56
C GLU A 162 4.93 7.66 9.25
N VAL A 163 5.78 7.42 10.26
CA VAL A 163 6.98 6.60 10.09
C VAL A 163 6.62 5.15 9.83
N ILE A 164 5.65 4.59 10.54
CA ILE A 164 5.21 3.21 10.32
C ILE A 164 4.61 3.04 8.92
N ASP A 165 3.76 3.97 8.48
CA ASP A 165 3.13 3.90 7.16
C ASP A 165 4.15 4.06 6.01
N ALA A 166 5.22 4.82 6.23
CA ALA A 166 6.32 4.97 5.28
C ALA A 166 7.38 3.86 5.36
N SER A 167 7.30 3.00 6.37
CA SER A 167 8.27 1.95 6.63
C SER A 167 7.98 0.67 5.84
N GLY A 168 9.00 -0.17 5.73
CA GLY A 168 8.86 -1.54 5.26
C GLY A 168 8.52 -2.52 6.38
N LEU A 169 8.81 -3.78 6.18
CA LEU A 169 8.57 -4.84 7.15
C LEU A 169 9.76 -5.81 7.18
N GLY A 170 10.30 -6.03 8.38
CA GLY A 170 11.46 -6.91 8.56
C GLY A 170 12.70 -6.38 7.84
N SER A 171 13.23 -7.15 6.89
CA SER A 171 14.37 -6.76 6.05
C SER A 171 13.96 -6.00 4.77
N PHE A 172 12.67 -5.86 4.50
CA PHE A 172 12.14 -5.24 3.29
C PHE A 172 11.87 -3.74 3.51
N SER A 173 12.36 -2.89 2.63
CA SER A 173 11.90 -1.52 2.49
C SER A 173 10.44 -1.49 2.00
N ALA A 174 9.77 -0.34 2.07
CA ALA A 174 8.39 -0.20 1.59
C ALA A 174 8.25 -0.60 0.11
N THR A 175 9.19 -0.18 -0.74
CA THR A 175 9.19 -0.52 -2.18
C THR A 175 9.45 -2.02 -2.41
N GLU A 176 10.40 -2.62 -1.71
CA GLU A 176 10.68 -4.05 -1.81
C GLU A 176 9.50 -4.89 -1.32
N LEU A 177 8.82 -4.44 -0.25
CA LEU A 177 7.61 -5.09 0.26
C LEU A 177 6.47 -5.10 -0.75
N GLN A 178 6.23 -3.96 -1.42
CA GLN A 178 5.23 -3.88 -2.50
C GLN A 178 5.52 -4.88 -3.62
N LYS A 179 6.78 -5.01 -4.01
CA LYS A 179 7.20 -5.97 -5.04
C LYS A 179 7.05 -7.42 -4.58
N ALA A 180 7.44 -7.72 -3.35
CA ALA A 180 7.30 -9.06 -2.76
C ALA A 180 5.83 -9.50 -2.59
N LEU A 181 4.93 -8.53 -2.45
CA LEU A 181 3.48 -8.75 -2.36
C LEU A 181 2.77 -8.64 -3.71
N ALA A 182 3.48 -8.41 -4.81
CA ALA A 182 2.86 -8.33 -6.13
C ALA A 182 2.02 -9.59 -6.43
N GLY A 183 0.78 -9.39 -6.88
CA GLY A 183 -0.19 -10.47 -7.11
C GLY A 183 -0.86 -11.03 -5.86
N LYS A 184 -0.56 -10.52 -4.67
CA LYS A 184 -1.22 -10.87 -3.40
C LYS A 184 -2.02 -9.68 -2.89
N ILE A 185 -3.27 -9.94 -2.52
CA ILE A 185 -4.13 -8.92 -1.92
C ILE A 185 -4.09 -9.13 -0.41
N ALA A 186 -3.15 -8.44 0.24
CA ALA A 186 -3.01 -8.44 1.69
C ALA A 186 -2.55 -7.06 2.16
N ASN A 187 -3.17 -6.56 3.21
CA ASN A 187 -2.77 -5.31 3.86
C ASN A 187 -2.83 -5.46 5.38
N VAL A 188 -1.97 -4.71 6.04
CA VAL A 188 -1.93 -4.57 7.51
C VAL A 188 -1.61 -3.11 7.81
N SER A 189 -2.34 -2.53 8.73
CA SER A 189 -2.10 -1.19 9.27
C SER A 189 -1.97 -1.26 10.79
N LEU A 190 -1.02 -0.52 11.33
CA LEU A 190 -0.79 -0.35 12.76
C LEU A 190 -0.99 1.12 13.10
N LEU A 191 -1.85 1.41 14.06
CA LEU A 191 -2.17 2.77 14.49
C LEU A 191 -1.94 2.89 16.00
N LEU A 192 -1.08 3.81 16.40
CA LEU A 192 -0.91 4.23 17.78
C LEU A 192 -1.82 5.42 18.03
N ASP A 193 -2.86 5.22 18.85
CA ASP A 193 -3.77 6.25 19.32
C ASP A 193 -3.33 6.72 20.72
N GLN A 194 -4.06 7.64 21.34
CA GLN A 194 -3.73 8.15 22.68
C GLN A 194 -3.76 7.04 23.74
N THR A 195 -4.81 6.24 23.78
CA THR A 195 -5.06 5.25 24.83
C THR A 195 -5.04 3.81 24.34
N THR A 196 -4.91 3.58 23.04
CA THR A 196 -4.94 2.26 22.42
C THR A 196 -3.93 2.12 21.30
N THR A 197 -3.43 0.91 21.12
CA THR A 197 -2.74 0.48 19.91
C THR A 197 -3.68 -0.41 19.12
N ASN A 198 -3.90 -0.08 17.87
CA ASN A 198 -4.84 -0.76 16.99
C ASN A 198 -4.09 -1.39 15.82
N VAL A 199 -4.49 -2.59 15.43
CA VAL A 199 -4.02 -3.25 14.23
C VAL A 199 -5.24 -3.67 13.42
N SER A 200 -5.20 -3.47 12.11
CA SER A 200 -6.25 -3.91 11.21
C SER A 200 -5.67 -4.40 9.91
N GLY A 201 -6.42 -5.18 9.19
CA GLY A 201 -5.98 -5.64 7.88
C GLY A 201 -7.01 -6.50 7.18
N SER A 202 -6.69 -6.82 5.94
CA SER A 202 -7.49 -7.71 5.11
C SER A 202 -6.60 -8.55 4.20
N SER A 203 -7.13 -9.70 3.81
CA SER A 203 -6.51 -10.60 2.84
C SER A 203 -7.60 -11.31 2.04
N THR A 204 -7.27 -11.70 0.82
CA THR A 204 -8.05 -12.62 -0.01
C THR A 204 -7.28 -13.90 -0.25
#